data_740affe1f4bafbed93908e00e95c1a3f
#
_entry.id   740affe1f4bafbed93908e00e95c1a3f
#
_cell.length_a   1.000
_cell.length_b   1.000
_cell.length_c   1.000
_cell.angle_alpha   90.00
_cell.angle_beta   90.00
_cell.angle_gamma   90.00
#
_symmetry.space_group_name_H-M   'P 1'
#
loop_
_entity.id
_entity.type
_entity.pdbx_description
1 polymer ?
#
loop_
_entity_poly.entity_id
_entity_poly.type
_entity_poly.pdbx_seq_one_letter_code
_entity_poly.pdbx_strand_id
1 'polypeptide(L)'
;ILFIGYVVYHAFRIWIDSKIEAETADQPEAELGDEGSGASSASRLATLLPLFRNFVLIVLIVTIALIVLMEFGINVGPLFAGAGIVGVAVGFGSQALVRDIFAGAFFLFDDAFRKGEYLDVGGVKGTVEKISVRSFQLRHHLGALHTIPFGELQVMTNYSRDWVIMKLPLRVTYDTDVERVRKLIKKLGIALLDDPVIGDNFIQPLKSQGVIE
;
A
#
# COMPACT_ATOMS: atom_id res chain seq x y z
N ILE A 1 -13.20 -37.40 19.98
CA ILE A 1 -12.19 -36.46 19.42
C ILE A 1 -12.03 -36.69 17.92
N LEU A 2 -11.77 -37.91 17.44
CA LEU A 2 -11.62 -38.21 16.00
C LEU A 2 -12.85 -37.80 15.20
N PHE A 3 -14.05 -38.05 15.69
CA PHE A 3 -15.32 -37.66 15.05
C PHE A 3 -15.44 -36.11 14.98
N ILE A 4 -15.15 -35.42 16.07
CA ILE A 4 -15.17 -33.95 16.12
C ILE A 4 -14.13 -33.39 15.15
N GLY A 5 -12.89 -33.92 15.15
CA GLY A 5 -11.83 -33.53 14.22
C GLY A 5 -12.23 -33.72 12.75
N TYR A 6 -12.87 -34.84 12.43
CA TYR A 6 -13.41 -35.14 11.11
C TYR A 6 -14.50 -34.14 10.70
N VAL A 7 -15.43 -33.82 11.58
CA VAL A 7 -16.51 -32.86 11.32
C VAL A 7 -15.93 -31.45 11.11
N VAL A 8 -14.99 -31.02 11.96
CA VAL A 8 -14.36 -29.69 11.83
C VAL A 8 -13.56 -29.59 10.51
N TYR A 9 -12.81 -30.64 10.17
CA TYR A 9 -12.07 -30.68 8.90
C TYR A 9 -13.01 -30.58 7.69
N HIS A 10 -14.10 -31.37 7.65
CA HIS A 10 -15.04 -31.35 6.54
C HIS A 10 -15.83 -30.05 6.47
N ALA A 11 -16.28 -29.53 7.61
CA ALA A 11 -17.00 -28.26 7.67
C ALA A 11 -16.12 -27.10 7.14
N PHE A 12 -14.86 -27.06 7.57
CA PHE A 12 -13.91 -26.04 7.12
C PHE A 12 -13.58 -26.17 5.63
N ARG A 13 -13.38 -27.41 5.15
CA ARG A 13 -13.15 -27.68 3.73
C ARG A 13 -14.33 -27.23 2.88
N ILE A 14 -15.55 -27.61 3.22
CA ILE A 14 -16.76 -27.23 2.48
C ILE A 14 -16.94 -25.71 2.50
N TRP A 15 -16.72 -25.07 3.65
CA TRP A 15 -16.84 -23.63 3.78
C TRP A 15 -15.84 -22.87 2.89
N ILE A 16 -14.58 -23.32 2.84
CA ILE A 16 -13.57 -22.71 1.95
C ILE A 16 -13.89 -22.99 0.47
N ASP A 17 -14.24 -24.25 0.14
CA ASP A 17 -14.55 -24.63 -1.24
C ASP A 17 -15.74 -23.82 -1.78
N SER A 18 -16.79 -23.60 -0.96
CA SER A 18 -17.93 -22.75 -1.33
C SER A 18 -17.54 -21.29 -1.54
N LYS A 19 -16.55 -20.78 -0.79
CA LYS A 19 -16.04 -19.41 -0.99
C LYS A 19 -15.20 -19.29 -2.26
N ILE A 20 -14.38 -20.29 -2.56
CA ILE A 20 -13.59 -20.33 -3.80
C ILE A 20 -14.53 -20.42 -5.02
N GLU A 21 -15.55 -21.24 -4.97
CA GLU A 21 -16.55 -21.35 -6.04
C GLU A 21 -17.33 -20.07 -6.26
N ALA A 22 -17.76 -19.41 -5.18
CA ALA A 22 -18.48 -18.14 -5.25
C ALA A 22 -17.64 -17.03 -5.91
N GLU A 23 -16.35 -16.94 -5.57
CA GLU A 23 -15.46 -15.95 -6.20
C GLU A 23 -15.06 -16.32 -7.63
N THR A 24 -15.03 -17.62 -7.98
CA THR A 24 -14.75 -18.07 -9.34
C THR A 24 -15.97 -17.93 -10.24
N ALA A 25 -17.18 -18.09 -9.71
CA ALA A 25 -18.44 -17.96 -10.45
C ALA A 25 -18.80 -16.49 -10.75
N ASP A 26 -18.32 -15.54 -9.97
CA ASP A 26 -18.52 -14.09 -10.18
C ASP A 26 -17.55 -13.46 -11.20
N GLN A 27 -16.77 -14.29 -11.91
CA GLN A 27 -15.94 -13.83 -13.03
C GLN A 27 -16.78 -13.85 -14.31
N PRO A 28 -17.14 -12.67 -14.87
CA PRO A 28 -17.61 -12.63 -16.25
C PRO A 28 -16.51 -13.20 -17.13
N GLU A 29 -16.86 -14.10 -18.04
CA GLU A 29 -15.97 -14.59 -19.07
C GLU A 29 -15.31 -13.39 -19.72
N ALA A 30 -14.01 -13.22 -19.49
CA ALA A 30 -13.25 -12.14 -20.08
C ALA A 30 -13.27 -12.36 -21.60
N GLU A 31 -14.07 -11.56 -22.31
CA GLU A 31 -13.95 -11.42 -23.75
C GLU A 31 -12.49 -11.09 -24.08
N LEU A 32 -11.91 -11.90 -24.95
CA LEU A 32 -10.57 -11.76 -25.54
C LEU A 32 -10.48 -10.38 -26.23
N GLY A 33 -10.08 -9.33 -25.50
CA GLY A 33 -9.93 -8.01 -26.14
C GLY A 33 -9.57 -6.83 -25.24
N ASP A 34 -9.65 -6.93 -23.93
CA ASP A 34 -9.30 -5.77 -23.05
C ASP A 34 -8.14 -6.09 -22.11
N GLU A 35 -6.91 -5.85 -22.58
CA GLU A 35 -5.66 -6.00 -21.80
C GLU A 35 -5.44 -4.87 -20.77
N GLY A 36 -6.48 -4.18 -20.32
CA GLY A 36 -6.41 -3.02 -19.45
C GLY A 36 -7.04 -3.20 -18.09
N SER A 37 -6.25 -3.58 -17.09
CA SER A 37 -6.38 -3.32 -15.64
C SER A 37 -7.43 -4.05 -14.78
N GLY A 38 -8.42 -4.75 -15.29
CA GLY A 38 -9.44 -5.45 -14.47
C GLY A 38 -9.12 -6.92 -14.16
N ALA A 39 -8.53 -7.64 -15.09
CA ALA A 39 -8.32 -9.10 -15.03
C ALA A 39 -7.24 -9.55 -14.01
N SER A 40 -6.37 -8.66 -13.56
CA SER A 40 -5.19 -9.04 -12.76
C SER A 40 -5.46 -9.33 -11.28
N SER A 41 -6.52 -8.79 -10.69
CA SER A 41 -6.80 -8.98 -9.25
C SER A 41 -7.58 -10.27 -8.97
N ALA A 42 -8.55 -10.59 -9.80
CA ALA A 42 -9.35 -11.81 -9.69
C ALA A 42 -8.49 -13.07 -9.93
N SER A 43 -7.62 -13.04 -10.95
CA SER A 43 -6.67 -14.13 -11.23
C SER A 43 -5.69 -14.41 -10.10
N ARG A 44 -5.26 -13.37 -9.34
CA ARG A 44 -4.33 -13.53 -8.22
C ARG A 44 -4.99 -14.16 -7.00
N LEU A 45 -6.23 -13.82 -6.70
CA LEU A 45 -6.98 -14.45 -5.61
C LEU A 45 -7.24 -15.91 -5.92
N ALA A 46 -7.61 -16.26 -7.15
CA ALA A 46 -7.82 -17.64 -7.59
C ALA A 46 -6.57 -18.54 -7.39
N THR A 47 -5.36 -17.97 -7.48
CA THR A 47 -4.12 -18.73 -7.24
C THR A 47 -3.71 -18.78 -5.77
N LEU A 48 -4.00 -17.73 -4.99
CA LEU A 48 -3.60 -17.64 -3.58
C LEU A 48 -4.55 -18.37 -2.63
N LEU A 49 -5.86 -18.40 -2.92
CA LEU A 49 -6.83 -19.09 -2.07
C LEU A 49 -6.55 -20.59 -1.89
N PRO A 50 -6.25 -21.37 -2.95
CA PRO A 50 -5.90 -22.77 -2.79
C PRO A 50 -4.64 -23.01 -1.96
N LEU A 51 -3.64 -22.14 -2.07
CA LEU A 51 -2.43 -22.22 -1.26
C LEU A 51 -2.73 -21.97 0.22
N PHE A 52 -3.49 -20.93 0.52
CA PHE A 52 -3.94 -20.61 1.87
C PHE A 52 -4.79 -21.73 2.47
N ARG A 53 -5.75 -22.27 1.68
CA ARG A 53 -6.55 -23.43 2.06
C ARG A 53 -5.68 -24.62 2.47
N ASN A 54 -4.72 -25.00 1.61
CA ASN A 54 -3.86 -26.16 1.87
C ASN A 54 -3.01 -25.94 3.13
N PHE A 55 -2.49 -24.73 3.33
CA PHE A 55 -1.74 -24.38 4.54
C PHE A 55 -2.61 -24.57 5.80
N VAL A 56 -3.81 -24.01 5.83
CA VAL A 56 -4.71 -24.13 6.99
C VAL A 56 -5.15 -25.58 7.23
N LEU A 57 -5.41 -26.35 6.17
CA LEU A 57 -5.75 -27.77 6.30
C LEU A 57 -4.58 -28.59 6.86
N ILE A 58 -3.34 -28.33 6.46
CA ILE A 58 -2.15 -28.98 7.01
C ILE A 58 -2.02 -28.68 8.51
N VAL A 59 -2.16 -27.41 8.92
CA VAL A 59 -2.10 -27.02 10.33
C VAL A 59 -3.22 -27.72 11.13
N LEU A 60 -4.42 -27.78 10.58
CA LEU A 60 -5.55 -28.45 11.21
C LEU A 60 -5.32 -29.95 11.39
N ILE A 61 -4.83 -30.63 10.34
CA ILE A 61 -4.50 -32.07 10.38
C ILE A 61 -3.44 -32.35 11.45
N VAL A 62 -2.36 -31.55 11.46
CA VAL A 62 -1.28 -31.69 12.45
C VAL A 62 -1.82 -31.48 13.87
N THR A 63 -2.65 -30.49 14.09
CA THR A 63 -3.28 -30.21 15.40
C THR A 63 -4.14 -31.39 15.86
N ILE A 64 -5.00 -31.91 14.98
CA ILE A 64 -5.85 -33.07 15.28
C ILE A 64 -4.99 -34.29 15.60
N ALA A 65 -3.93 -34.55 14.81
CA ALA A 65 -3.03 -35.67 15.05
C ALA A 65 -2.34 -35.58 16.42
N LEU A 66 -1.88 -34.39 16.82
CA LEU A 66 -1.28 -34.17 18.14
C LEU A 66 -2.28 -34.41 19.28
N ILE A 67 -3.54 -33.96 19.13
CA ILE A 67 -4.58 -34.22 20.13
C ILE A 67 -4.86 -35.71 20.26
N VAL A 68 -4.92 -36.44 19.13
CA VAL A 68 -5.13 -37.89 19.13
C VAL A 68 -3.97 -38.61 19.83
N LEU A 69 -2.72 -38.22 19.56
CA LEU A 69 -1.55 -38.79 20.24
C LEU A 69 -1.59 -38.56 21.75
N MET A 70 -2.04 -37.38 22.19
CA MET A 70 -2.23 -37.10 23.62
C MET A 70 -3.24 -38.04 24.28
N GLU A 71 -4.37 -38.34 23.60
CA GLU A 71 -5.38 -39.27 24.11
C GLU A 71 -4.83 -40.72 24.25
N PHE A 72 -3.90 -41.10 23.39
CA PHE A 72 -3.20 -42.38 23.52
C PHE A 72 -2.11 -42.39 24.63
N GLY A 73 -1.99 -41.29 25.39
CA GLY A 73 -0.99 -41.17 26.46
C GLY A 73 0.43 -40.95 25.96
N ILE A 74 0.60 -40.62 24.67
CA ILE A 74 1.92 -40.33 24.11
C ILE A 74 2.33 -38.91 24.54
N ASN A 75 3.56 -38.77 25.03
CA ASN A 75 4.08 -37.44 25.38
C ASN A 75 4.38 -36.62 24.11
N VAL A 76 3.50 -35.64 23.82
CA VAL A 76 3.63 -34.73 22.69
C VAL A 76 4.52 -33.51 22.97
N GLY A 77 5.05 -33.38 24.20
CA GLY A 77 5.94 -32.27 24.57
C GLY A 77 7.10 -32.03 23.60
N PRO A 78 7.86 -33.04 23.19
CA PRO A 78 8.92 -32.88 22.20
C PRO A 78 8.43 -32.45 20.83
N LEU A 79 7.22 -32.87 20.43
CA LEU A 79 6.61 -32.45 19.15
C LEU A 79 6.20 -30.99 19.18
N PHE A 80 5.62 -30.48 20.29
CA PHE A 80 5.35 -29.07 20.49
C PHE A 80 6.63 -28.23 20.51
N ALA A 81 7.69 -28.72 21.14
CA ALA A 81 8.98 -28.03 21.13
C ALA A 81 9.53 -27.88 19.69
N GLY A 82 9.49 -28.98 18.91
CA GLY A 82 9.87 -28.93 17.49
C GLY A 82 9.00 -28.01 16.66
N ALA A 83 7.67 -28.08 16.82
CA ALA A 83 6.73 -27.19 16.15
C ALA A 83 6.96 -25.73 16.54
N GLY A 84 7.34 -25.44 17.79
CA GLY A 84 7.70 -24.12 18.27
C GLY A 84 8.92 -23.54 17.52
N ILE A 85 9.95 -24.34 17.30
CA ILE A 85 11.13 -23.93 16.53
C ILE A 85 10.74 -23.58 15.09
N VAL A 86 9.92 -24.43 14.45
CA VAL A 86 9.39 -24.15 13.10
C VAL A 86 8.54 -22.86 13.09
N GLY A 87 7.70 -22.66 14.12
CA GLY A 87 6.91 -21.44 14.28
C GLY A 87 7.77 -20.17 14.36
N VAL A 88 8.86 -20.22 15.12
CA VAL A 88 9.83 -19.13 15.22
C VAL A 88 10.49 -18.85 13.85
N ALA A 89 10.91 -19.90 13.14
CA ALA A 89 11.51 -19.75 11.82
C ALA A 89 10.54 -19.11 10.80
N VAL A 90 9.27 -19.55 10.80
CA VAL A 90 8.20 -18.94 9.96
C VAL A 90 7.92 -17.51 10.39
N GLY A 91 7.91 -17.22 11.70
CA GLY A 91 7.74 -15.87 12.24
C GLY A 91 8.81 -14.90 11.74
N PHE A 92 10.09 -15.29 11.84
CA PHE A 92 11.18 -14.48 11.29
C PHE A 92 11.07 -14.33 9.76
N GLY A 93 10.73 -15.42 9.04
CA GLY A 93 10.54 -15.37 7.59
C GLY A 93 9.40 -14.45 7.13
N SER A 94 8.35 -14.28 7.95
CA SER A 94 7.19 -13.43 7.66
C SER A 94 7.27 -12.03 8.27
N GLN A 95 8.34 -11.70 9.00
CA GLN A 95 8.49 -10.44 9.74
C GLN A 95 8.25 -9.18 8.86
N ALA A 96 8.80 -9.18 7.64
CA ALA A 96 8.61 -8.04 6.72
C ALA A 96 7.12 -7.86 6.34
N LEU A 97 6.43 -8.97 6.04
CA LEU A 97 5.01 -8.93 5.70
C LEU A 97 4.15 -8.39 6.86
N VAL A 98 4.40 -8.87 8.06
CA VAL A 98 3.70 -8.43 9.27
C VAL A 98 3.96 -6.94 9.51
N ARG A 99 5.21 -6.49 9.40
CA ARG A 99 5.58 -5.08 9.52
C ARG A 99 4.85 -4.21 8.48
N ASP A 100 4.80 -4.64 7.21
CA ASP A 100 4.11 -3.91 6.15
C ASP A 100 2.62 -3.72 6.46
N ILE A 101 1.94 -4.78 6.92
CA ILE A 101 0.51 -4.75 7.24
C ILE A 101 0.23 -3.81 8.42
N PHE A 102 1.00 -3.94 9.52
CA PHE A 102 0.81 -3.08 10.68
C PHE A 102 1.14 -1.61 10.37
N ALA A 103 2.26 -1.35 9.68
CA ALA A 103 2.60 0.00 9.27
C ALA A 103 1.50 0.58 8.37
N GLY A 104 1.00 -0.18 7.38
CA GLY A 104 -0.11 0.25 6.52
C GLY A 104 -1.37 0.58 7.29
N ALA A 105 -1.75 -0.25 8.25
CA ALA A 105 -2.90 0.00 9.10
C ALA A 105 -2.78 1.32 9.90
N PHE A 106 -1.62 1.59 10.50
CA PHE A 106 -1.38 2.83 11.25
C PHE A 106 -1.34 4.06 10.33
N PHE A 107 -0.66 4.00 9.17
CA PHE A 107 -0.65 5.11 8.21
C PHE A 107 -2.05 5.48 7.71
N LEU A 108 -2.91 4.47 7.50
CA LEU A 108 -4.28 4.71 7.08
C LEU A 108 -5.16 5.20 8.25
N PHE A 109 -4.94 4.70 9.45
CA PHE A 109 -5.67 5.14 10.65
C PHE A 109 -5.36 6.61 10.98
N ASP A 110 -4.09 7.01 10.87
CA ASP A 110 -3.63 8.38 11.10
C ASP A 110 -3.95 9.32 9.93
N ASP A 111 -4.59 8.82 8.86
CA ASP A 111 -4.88 9.58 7.63
C ASP A 111 -3.63 10.30 7.10
N ALA A 112 -2.49 9.64 7.11
CA ALA A 112 -1.22 10.25 6.75
C ALA A 112 -1.18 10.72 5.28
N PHE A 113 -1.88 10.04 4.37
CA PHE A 113 -2.06 10.43 2.98
C PHE A 113 -3.29 9.75 2.35
N ARG A 114 -3.76 10.31 1.23
CA ARG A 114 -4.93 9.84 0.49
C ARG A 114 -4.57 9.58 -0.98
N LYS A 115 -5.42 8.81 -1.66
CA LYS A 115 -5.34 8.66 -3.11
C LYS A 115 -5.46 10.02 -3.80
N GLY A 116 -4.58 10.28 -4.78
CA GLY A 116 -4.50 11.54 -5.51
C GLY A 116 -3.52 12.56 -4.93
N GLU A 117 -3.04 12.40 -3.71
CA GLU A 117 -2.04 13.29 -3.11
C GLU A 117 -0.64 13.05 -3.69
N TYR A 118 0.17 14.10 -3.78
CA TYR A 118 1.54 14.05 -4.28
C TYR A 118 2.53 13.92 -3.14
N LEU A 119 3.27 12.82 -3.15
CA LEU A 119 4.19 12.43 -2.08
C LEU A 119 5.64 12.37 -2.58
N ASP A 120 6.56 12.60 -1.65
CA ASP A 120 7.97 12.25 -1.76
C ASP A 120 8.32 11.25 -0.66
N VAL A 121 8.76 10.08 -1.02
CA VAL A 121 9.12 8.99 -0.13
C VAL A 121 10.53 8.54 -0.44
N GLY A 122 11.48 8.98 0.40
CA GLY A 122 12.89 8.62 0.23
C GLY A 122 13.48 9.04 -1.13
N GLY A 123 13.02 10.16 -1.70
CA GLY A 123 13.44 10.67 -3.01
C GLY A 123 12.60 10.15 -4.19
N VAL A 124 11.69 9.22 -3.96
CA VAL A 124 10.71 8.76 -4.96
C VAL A 124 9.46 9.65 -4.89
N LYS A 125 9.23 10.40 -5.96
CA LYS A 125 8.12 11.37 -6.05
C LYS A 125 7.01 10.87 -6.96
N GLY A 126 5.76 11.13 -6.57
CA GLY A 126 4.63 10.78 -7.43
C GLY A 126 3.28 11.00 -6.76
N THR A 127 2.24 10.88 -7.57
CA THR A 127 0.85 10.92 -7.10
C THR A 127 0.41 9.53 -6.65
N VAL A 128 -0.26 9.43 -5.50
CA VAL A 128 -0.82 8.18 -4.98
C VAL A 128 -1.92 7.69 -5.93
N GLU A 129 -1.65 6.59 -6.63
CA GLU A 129 -2.59 5.99 -7.59
C GLU A 129 -3.45 4.91 -6.94
N LYS A 130 -2.82 4.07 -6.13
CA LYS A 130 -3.50 2.94 -5.46
C LYS A 130 -2.91 2.70 -4.07
N ILE A 131 -3.80 2.38 -3.13
CA ILE A 131 -3.44 1.94 -1.79
C ILE A 131 -3.92 0.50 -1.62
N SER A 132 -3.05 -0.39 -1.14
CA SER A 132 -3.31 -1.80 -0.86
C SER A 132 -2.99 -2.10 0.61
N VAL A 133 -3.28 -3.30 1.11
CA VAL A 133 -3.11 -3.68 2.52
C VAL A 133 -1.67 -3.53 3.01
N ARG A 134 -0.67 -3.85 2.19
CA ARG A 134 0.75 -3.86 2.58
C ARG A 134 1.64 -2.86 1.83
N SER A 135 1.11 -2.18 0.80
CA SER A 135 1.87 -1.27 -0.06
C SER A 135 0.97 -0.24 -0.71
N PHE A 136 1.55 0.84 -1.20
CA PHE A 136 0.87 1.81 -2.05
C PHE A 136 1.68 2.07 -3.32
N GLN A 137 1.04 2.66 -4.31
CA GLN A 137 1.63 2.94 -5.62
C GLN A 137 1.67 4.43 -5.89
N LEU A 138 2.86 4.91 -6.29
CA LEU A 138 3.08 6.29 -6.72
C LEU A 138 3.31 6.33 -8.23
N ARG A 139 2.52 7.14 -8.93
CA ARG A 139 2.72 7.47 -10.34
C ARG A 139 3.60 8.68 -10.47
N HIS A 140 4.80 8.50 -10.99
CA HIS A 140 5.70 9.59 -11.32
C HIS A 140 5.19 10.39 -12.52
N HIS A 141 5.48 11.69 -12.60
CA HIS A 141 5.04 12.56 -13.71
C HIS A 141 5.54 12.09 -15.09
N LEU A 142 6.61 11.32 -15.16
CA LEU A 142 7.10 10.66 -16.38
C LEU A 142 6.43 9.31 -16.67
N GLY A 143 5.38 8.93 -15.93
CA GLY A 143 4.61 7.72 -16.15
C GLY A 143 5.11 6.47 -15.41
N ALA A 144 6.28 6.49 -14.79
CA ALA A 144 6.78 5.35 -14.02
C ALA A 144 5.89 5.08 -12.78
N LEU A 145 5.61 3.81 -12.50
CA LEU A 145 4.84 3.38 -11.34
C LEU A 145 5.76 2.76 -10.30
N HIS A 146 5.82 3.36 -9.13
CA HIS A 146 6.59 2.86 -8.00
C HIS A 146 5.66 2.17 -7.01
N THR A 147 5.97 0.93 -6.62
CA THR A 147 5.26 0.20 -5.56
C THR A 147 6.12 0.17 -4.31
N ILE A 148 5.62 0.77 -3.24
CA ILE A 148 6.37 0.99 -2.00
C ILE A 148 5.68 0.21 -0.87
N PRO A 149 6.36 -0.76 -0.23
CA PRO A 149 5.86 -1.43 0.98
C PRO A 149 5.77 -0.45 2.14
N PHE A 150 4.74 -0.55 2.97
CA PHE A 150 4.57 0.35 4.13
C PHE A 150 5.70 0.21 5.16
N GLY A 151 6.23 -0.99 5.33
CA GLY A 151 7.32 -1.25 6.29
C GLY A 151 8.67 -0.65 5.90
N GLU A 152 8.83 -0.18 4.67
CA GLU A 152 10.04 0.51 4.18
C GLU A 152 9.95 2.03 4.34
N LEU A 153 8.79 2.56 4.75
CA LEU A 153 8.59 3.99 4.96
C LEU A 153 9.38 4.45 6.20
N GLN A 154 10.31 5.37 5.99
CA GLN A 154 11.01 6.05 7.08
C GLN A 154 10.51 7.49 7.22
N VAL A 155 10.57 8.25 6.15
CA VAL A 155 10.13 9.64 6.08
C VAL A 155 9.29 9.81 4.82
N MET A 156 8.16 10.47 4.97
CA MET A 156 7.27 10.81 3.87
C MET A 156 6.96 12.30 3.93
N THR A 157 7.12 12.99 2.80
CA THR A 157 6.71 14.38 2.64
C THR A 157 5.45 14.42 1.78
N ASN A 158 4.39 15.01 2.32
CA ASN A 158 3.15 15.22 1.61
C ASN A 158 3.08 16.68 1.11
N TYR A 159 3.08 16.85 -0.22
CA TYR A 159 3.02 18.17 -0.87
C TYR A 159 1.60 18.62 -1.19
N SER A 160 0.59 17.79 -0.89
CA SER A 160 -0.82 18.10 -1.18
C SER A 160 -1.63 18.46 0.05
N ARG A 161 -1.01 18.43 1.25
CA ARG A 161 -1.68 18.76 2.51
C ARG A 161 -1.49 20.21 2.87
N ASP A 162 -2.59 20.83 3.27
CA ASP A 162 -2.70 22.20 3.79
C ASP A 162 -2.12 23.24 2.82
N TRP A 163 -0.82 23.46 2.84
CA TRP A 163 -0.15 24.44 1.99
C TRP A 163 1.28 24.06 1.67
N VAL A 164 1.80 24.55 0.56
CA VAL A 164 3.20 24.38 0.16
C VAL A 164 3.78 25.70 -0.32
N ILE A 165 5.09 25.90 -0.14
CA ILE A 165 5.79 27.05 -0.72
C ILE A 165 6.41 26.61 -2.04
N MET A 166 5.89 27.17 -3.13
CA MET A 166 6.46 26.97 -4.47
C MET A 166 7.60 27.96 -4.71
N LYS A 167 8.78 27.46 -4.98
CA LYS A 167 9.94 28.26 -5.39
C LYS A 167 10.15 28.13 -6.89
N LEU A 168 9.96 29.23 -7.62
CA LEU A 168 10.08 29.27 -9.09
C LEU A 168 11.38 29.99 -9.47
N PRO A 169 12.42 29.30 -9.93
CA PRO A 169 13.62 29.94 -10.50
C PRO A 169 13.28 30.49 -11.88
N LEU A 170 13.30 31.80 -12.03
CA LEU A 170 13.11 32.50 -13.30
C LEU A 170 14.50 32.85 -13.88
N ARG A 171 14.74 32.43 -15.11
CA ARG A 171 15.96 32.78 -15.87
C ARG A 171 15.71 34.03 -16.65
N VAL A 172 16.64 34.99 -16.52
CA VAL A 172 16.62 36.24 -17.26
C VAL A 172 17.99 36.42 -17.98
N THR A 173 18.07 37.27 -19.01
CA THR A 173 19.30 37.58 -19.70
C THR A 173 20.20 38.49 -18.85
N TYR A 174 21.50 38.49 -19.10
CA TYR A 174 22.48 39.22 -18.27
C TYR A 174 22.32 40.76 -18.35
N ASP A 175 21.72 41.26 -19.42
CA ASP A 175 21.44 42.67 -19.66
C ASP A 175 20.08 43.13 -19.02
N THR A 176 19.37 42.23 -18.35
CA THR A 176 18.08 42.53 -17.77
C THR A 176 18.22 43.37 -16.50
N ASP A 177 17.42 44.42 -16.38
CA ASP A 177 17.25 45.17 -15.13
C ASP A 177 16.49 44.33 -14.09
N VAL A 178 17.25 43.78 -13.16
CA VAL A 178 16.74 42.91 -12.08
C VAL A 178 15.70 43.63 -11.22
N GLU A 179 15.92 44.92 -10.92
CA GLU A 179 14.97 45.69 -10.10
C GLU A 179 13.63 45.91 -10.79
N ARG A 180 13.64 46.07 -12.09
CA ARG A 180 12.42 46.14 -12.91
C ARG A 180 11.68 44.80 -12.89
N VAL A 181 12.40 43.69 -13.02
CA VAL A 181 11.81 42.34 -12.95
C VAL A 181 11.21 42.09 -11.55
N ARG A 182 11.90 42.44 -10.47
CA ARG A 182 11.38 42.31 -9.09
C ARG A 182 10.08 43.09 -8.88
N LYS A 183 10.01 44.33 -9.39
CA LYS A 183 8.81 45.15 -9.34
C LYS A 183 7.66 44.52 -10.13
N LEU A 184 7.97 43.95 -11.30
CA LEU A 184 7.00 43.26 -12.13
C LEU A 184 6.44 42.00 -11.43
N ILE A 185 7.33 41.16 -10.87
CA ILE A 185 6.91 39.99 -10.09
C ILE A 185 6.01 40.36 -8.92
N LYS A 186 6.35 41.43 -8.19
CA LYS A 186 5.52 41.93 -7.09
C LYS A 186 4.15 42.36 -7.58
N LYS A 187 4.08 43.08 -8.68
CA LYS A 187 2.80 43.54 -9.28
C LYS A 187 1.96 42.37 -9.75
N LEU A 188 2.56 41.40 -10.43
CA LEU A 188 1.89 40.16 -10.86
C LEU A 188 1.41 39.36 -9.67
N GLY A 189 2.23 39.22 -8.62
CA GLY A 189 1.89 38.48 -7.41
C GLY A 189 0.65 39.05 -6.68
N ILE A 190 0.46 40.36 -6.73
CA ILE A 190 -0.75 41.00 -6.18
C ILE A 190 -1.94 40.74 -7.11
N ALA A 191 -1.75 40.91 -8.42
CA ALA A 191 -2.81 40.67 -9.39
C ALA A 191 -3.32 39.23 -9.42
N LEU A 192 -2.46 38.25 -9.12
CA LEU A 192 -2.83 36.85 -9.02
C LEU A 192 -3.75 36.54 -7.83
N LEU A 193 -3.69 37.33 -6.75
CA LEU A 193 -4.63 37.18 -5.62
C LEU A 193 -6.06 37.59 -5.99
N ASP A 194 -6.19 38.53 -6.93
CA ASP A 194 -7.50 39.06 -7.41
C ASP A 194 -8.04 38.21 -8.58
N ASP A 195 -7.34 37.19 -9.04
CA ASP A 195 -7.77 36.33 -10.15
C ASP A 195 -8.94 35.44 -9.72
N PRO A 196 -10.08 35.45 -10.46
CA PRO A 196 -11.27 34.70 -10.05
C PRO A 196 -11.16 33.18 -10.14
N VAL A 197 -10.12 32.64 -10.80
CA VAL A 197 -9.93 31.18 -10.99
C VAL A 197 -8.91 30.61 -10.04
N ILE A 198 -7.81 31.34 -9.79
CA ILE A 198 -6.68 30.83 -9.03
C ILE A 198 -6.39 31.62 -7.76
N GLY A 199 -6.99 32.80 -7.57
CA GLY A 199 -6.74 33.68 -6.43
C GLY A 199 -6.97 33.00 -5.09
N ASP A 200 -8.05 32.24 -4.95
CA ASP A 200 -8.41 31.51 -3.73
C ASP A 200 -7.39 30.42 -3.33
N ASN A 201 -6.54 30.01 -4.26
CA ASN A 201 -5.48 29.03 -3.97
C ASN A 201 -4.21 29.65 -3.39
N PHE A 202 -4.08 30.99 -3.37
CA PHE A 202 -2.93 31.67 -2.83
C PHE A 202 -3.14 32.11 -1.38
N ILE A 203 -2.33 31.60 -0.47
CA ILE A 203 -2.29 32.09 0.92
C ILE A 203 -1.48 33.37 1.03
N GLN A 204 -0.44 33.52 0.20
CA GLN A 204 0.42 34.69 0.12
C GLN A 204 0.75 35.05 -1.32
N PRO A 205 0.94 36.33 -1.62
CA PRO A 205 1.32 36.76 -2.96
C PRO A 205 2.70 36.26 -3.35
N LEU A 206 2.93 36.08 -4.64
CA LEU A 206 4.25 35.78 -5.18
C LEU A 206 5.22 36.90 -4.85
N LYS A 207 6.37 36.55 -4.25
CA LYS A 207 7.42 37.50 -3.86
C LYS A 207 8.77 37.08 -4.44
N SER A 208 9.52 38.03 -4.97
CA SER A 208 10.91 37.78 -5.32
C SER A 208 11.75 37.62 -4.05
N GLN A 209 12.55 36.57 -3.96
CA GLN A 209 13.47 36.31 -2.85
C GLN A 209 14.90 36.77 -3.13
N GLY A 210 15.17 37.29 -4.32
CA GLY A 210 16.51 37.76 -4.74
C GLY A 210 17.01 37.03 -5.97
N VAL A 211 18.29 37.22 -6.29
CA VAL A 211 18.98 36.56 -7.36
C VAL A 211 19.70 35.33 -6.79
N ILE A 212 19.61 34.23 -7.50
CA ILE A 212 20.37 33.02 -7.22
C ILE A 212 21.51 32.97 -8.22
N GLU A 213 22.72 32.82 -7.74
CA GLU A 213 23.91 32.65 -8.58
C GLU A 213 23.91 31.30 -9.30
#